data_2ae1e08c6b92c7dbcefadcea4dbc705c
#
_entry.id   2ae1e08c6b92c7dbcefadcea4dbc705c
#
_cell.length_a   1.000
_cell.length_b   1.000
_cell.length_c   1.000
_cell.angle_alpha   90.00
_cell.angle_beta   90.00
_cell.angle_gamma   90.00
#
_symmetry.space_group_name_H-M   'P 1'
#
loop_
_entity.id
_entity.type
_entity.pdbx_description
1 polymer ?
#
loop_
_entity_poly.entity_id
_entity_poly.type
_entity_poly.pdbx_seq_one_letter_code
_entity_poly.pdbx_strand_id
1 'polypeptide(L)'
;MSETETSHGASIRKRPMQKRAQERVERILAVATQMIAEAGSDQLRMSDVAARAGISIGSLYQYFPDKAAIVRTLAEHYNEAGRDCICQGLDGVSSPSELEQAFTELIDEYYAMFLSEPVMRDIWSGTQADKALCDLDLEDARANAQELAAAMLRAKPARDPDATASTALLIIHLGEATMRLAIQMPEAEGRRLVDDYKRMALRELLD
;
A
#
# COMPACT_ATOMS: atom_id res chain seq x y z
N MET A 1 -8.02 55.17 19.18
CA MET A 1 -9.42 54.89 18.86
C MET A 1 -9.42 54.09 17.55
N SER A 2 -10.03 52.94 17.60
CA SER A 2 -10.51 52.12 16.45
C SER A 2 -9.42 51.55 15.52
N GLU A 3 -9.38 50.33 15.11
CA GLU A 3 -10.30 49.17 15.16
C GLU A 3 -9.50 47.90 14.90
N THR A 4 -9.67 46.92 15.70
CA THR A 4 -9.26 45.54 15.41
C THR A 4 -10.50 44.68 15.52
N GLU A 5 -11.09 44.35 14.38
CA GLU A 5 -12.04 43.25 14.29
C GLU A 5 -12.04 42.62 12.90
N THR A 6 -12.23 41.32 12.94
CA THR A 6 -12.57 40.42 11.82
C THR A 6 -11.44 39.63 11.14
N SER A 7 -11.05 38.54 11.77
CA SER A 7 -10.54 37.37 11.03
C SER A 7 -10.80 36.03 11.75
N HIS A 8 -11.94 35.83 12.38
CA HIS A 8 -12.27 34.57 13.09
C HIS A 8 -13.38 33.74 12.42
N GLY A 9 -14.03 34.24 11.38
CA GLY A 9 -15.17 33.56 10.76
C GLY A 9 -14.84 32.57 9.62
N ALA A 10 -13.67 32.65 8.99
CA ALA A 10 -13.34 31.87 7.80
C ALA A 10 -12.77 30.46 8.11
N SER A 11 -12.15 30.27 9.27
CA SER A 11 -11.53 29.00 9.66
C SER A 11 -12.55 27.93 10.09
N ILE A 12 -13.64 28.33 10.72
CA ILE A 12 -14.65 27.40 11.27
C ILE A 12 -15.51 26.76 10.18
N ARG A 13 -15.75 27.44 9.05
CA ARG A 13 -16.57 26.90 7.94
C ARG A 13 -15.77 25.98 7.01
N LYS A 14 -14.45 26.11 6.91
CA LYS A 14 -13.59 25.24 6.07
C LYS A 14 -13.50 23.82 6.60
N ARG A 15 -13.35 23.62 7.92
CA ARG A 15 -13.26 22.29 8.56
C ARG A 15 -14.46 21.38 8.31
N PRO A 16 -15.73 21.79 8.48
CA PRO A 16 -16.88 20.93 8.21
C PRO A 16 -17.05 20.58 6.73
N MET A 17 -16.66 21.49 5.81
CA MET A 17 -16.71 21.21 4.36
C MET A 17 -15.64 20.20 3.95
N GLN A 18 -14.43 20.31 4.46
CA GLN A 18 -13.35 19.35 4.25
C GLN A 18 -13.74 17.96 4.78
N LYS A 19 -14.26 17.89 6.00
CA LYS A 19 -14.71 16.62 6.60
C LYS A 19 -15.79 15.92 5.76
N ARG A 20 -16.80 16.67 5.30
CA ARG A 20 -17.86 16.12 4.43
C ARG A 20 -17.33 15.66 3.07
N ALA A 21 -16.35 16.35 2.51
CA ALA A 21 -15.70 15.96 1.26
C ALA A 21 -14.92 14.65 1.45
N GLN A 22 -14.17 14.56 2.54
CA GLN A 22 -13.41 13.35 2.89
C GLN A 22 -14.33 12.15 3.15
N GLU A 23 -15.38 12.30 3.95
CA GLU A 23 -16.40 11.26 4.20
C GLU A 23 -17.05 10.77 2.88
N ARG A 24 -17.18 11.67 1.88
CA ARG A 24 -17.71 11.31 0.57
C ARG A 24 -16.70 10.53 -0.26
N VAL A 25 -15.44 10.92 -0.26
CA VAL A 25 -14.34 10.18 -0.91
C VAL A 25 -14.24 8.77 -0.31
N GLU A 26 -14.20 8.65 1.00
CA GLU A 26 -14.15 7.37 1.71
C GLU A 26 -15.33 6.46 1.34
N ARG A 27 -16.54 7.02 1.23
CA ARG A 27 -17.73 6.27 0.80
C ARG A 27 -17.62 5.79 -0.64
N ILE A 28 -17.12 6.63 -1.55
CA ILE A 28 -16.90 6.26 -2.95
C ILE A 28 -15.89 5.11 -3.03
N LEU A 29 -14.78 5.22 -2.31
CA LEU A 29 -13.74 4.20 -2.28
C LEU A 29 -14.25 2.88 -1.68
N ALA A 30 -14.99 2.92 -0.57
CA ALA A 30 -15.58 1.73 0.04
C ALA A 30 -16.54 1.00 -0.92
N VAL A 31 -17.36 1.75 -1.67
CA VAL A 31 -18.25 1.18 -2.70
C VAL A 31 -17.44 0.57 -3.85
N ALA A 32 -16.41 1.27 -4.32
CA ALA A 32 -15.55 0.77 -5.39
C ALA A 32 -14.81 -0.51 -4.96
N THR A 33 -14.27 -0.54 -3.74
CA THR A 33 -13.64 -1.73 -3.14
C THR A 33 -14.59 -2.92 -3.17
N GLN A 34 -15.84 -2.74 -2.71
CA GLN A 34 -16.83 -3.81 -2.72
C GLN A 34 -17.12 -4.28 -4.16
N MET A 35 -17.28 -3.36 -5.11
CA MET A 35 -17.56 -3.72 -6.51
C MET A 35 -16.39 -4.44 -7.17
N ILE A 36 -15.16 -4.04 -6.88
CA ILE A 36 -13.95 -4.71 -7.37
C ILE A 36 -13.86 -6.13 -6.78
N ALA A 37 -14.13 -6.30 -5.49
CA ALA A 37 -14.15 -7.62 -4.86
C ALA A 37 -15.22 -8.55 -5.48
N GLU A 38 -16.38 -8.00 -5.90
CA GLU A 38 -17.48 -8.76 -6.49
C GLU A 38 -17.22 -9.15 -7.95
N ALA A 39 -16.60 -8.28 -8.76
CA ALA A 39 -16.60 -8.43 -10.22
C ALA A 39 -15.26 -8.08 -10.92
N GLY A 40 -14.26 -7.63 -10.17
CA GLY A 40 -12.98 -7.15 -10.70
C GLY A 40 -13.00 -5.70 -11.14
N SER A 41 -11.81 -5.08 -11.18
CA SER A 41 -11.62 -3.66 -11.54
C SER A 41 -11.97 -3.39 -13.00
N ASP A 42 -11.84 -4.36 -13.88
CA ASP A 42 -12.22 -4.23 -15.30
C ASP A 42 -13.70 -3.94 -15.48
N GLN A 43 -14.56 -4.50 -14.63
CA GLN A 43 -16.01 -4.32 -14.66
C GLN A 43 -16.49 -3.05 -13.95
N LEU A 44 -15.58 -2.32 -13.27
CA LEU A 44 -15.92 -1.10 -12.56
C LEU A 44 -16.43 -0.01 -13.53
N ARG A 45 -17.65 0.49 -13.32
CA ARG A 45 -18.25 1.58 -14.10
C ARG A 45 -18.59 2.74 -13.20
N MET A 46 -18.25 3.95 -13.64
CA MET A 46 -18.48 5.19 -12.88
C MET A 46 -19.97 5.39 -12.54
N SER A 47 -20.89 5.04 -13.47
CA SER A 47 -22.34 5.10 -13.23
C SER A 47 -22.79 4.26 -12.05
N ASP A 48 -22.24 3.05 -11.95
CA ASP A 48 -22.65 2.07 -10.94
C ASP A 48 -22.05 2.43 -9.58
N VAL A 49 -20.81 2.95 -9.56
CA VAL A 49 -20.19 3.52 -8.35
C VAL A 49 -21.03 4.69 -7.82
N ALA A 50 -21.44 5.64 -8.70
CA ALA A 50 -22.26 6.77 -8.29
C ALA A 50 -23.60 6.32 -7.71
N ALA A 51 -24.27 5.37 -8.38
CA ALA A 51 -25.56 4.83 -7.94
C ALA A 51 -25.44 4.14 -6.57
N ARG A 52 -24.45 3.26 -6.40
CA ARG A 52 -24.23 2.54 -5.11
C ARG A 52 -23.78 3.49 -3.99
N ALA A 53 -22.97 4.51 -4.30
CA ALA A 53 -22.53 5.53 -3.32
C ALA A 53 -23.65 6.55 -2.97
N GLY A 54 -24.80 6.51 -3.66
CA GLY A 54 -25.92 7.41 -3.42
C GLY A 54 -25.63 8.87 -3.78
N ILE A 55 -24.83 9.10 -4.84
CA ILE A 55 -24.47 10.43 -5.33
C ILE A 55 -24.78 10.56 -6.84
N SER A 56 -24.90 11.80 -7.32
CA SER A 56 -25.03 12.02 -8.75
C SER A 56 -23.69 11.71 -9.47
N ILE A 57 -23.79 11.25 -10.73
CA ILE A 57 -22.62 11.00 -11.57
C ILE A 57 -21.74 12.24 -11.74
N GLY A 58 -22.35 13.43 -11.85
CA GLY A 58 -21.63 14.69 -11.91
C GLY A 58 -20.88 15.01 -10.61
N SER A 59 -21.42 14.62 -9.45
CA SER A 59 -20.71 14.73 -8.16
C SER A 59 -19.54 13.77 -8.08
N LEU A 60 -19.66 12.56 -8.62
CA LEU A 60 -18.55 11.59 -8.66
C LEU A 60 -17.38 12.13 -9.49
N TYR A 61 -17.64 12.68 -10.67
CA TYR A 61 -16.60 13.26 -11.53
C TYR A 61 -15.88 14.48 -10.94
N GLN A 62 -16.43 15.13 -9.91
CA GLN A 62 -15.73 16.19 -9.17
C GLN A 62 -14.60 15.63 -8.30
N TYR A 63 -14.68 14.36 -7.89
CA TYR A 63 -13.66 13.71 -7.04
C TYR A 63 -12.74 12.81 -7.85
N PHE A 64 -13.31 12.07 -8.80
CA PHE A 64 -12.59 11.10 -9.62
C PHE A 64 -12.94 11.30 -11.09
N PRO A 65 -11.98 11.75 -11.93
CA PRO A 65 -12.23 12.02 -13.35
C PRO A 65 -12.55 10.75 -14.15
N ASP A 66 -12.10 9.59 -13.69
CA ASP A 66 -12.30 8.29 -14.33
C ASP A 66 -12.12 7.14 -13.32
N LYS A 67 -12.32 5.91 -13.79
CA LYS A 67 -12.14 4.71 -12.97
C LYS A 67 -10.68 4.48 -12.58
N ALA A 68 -9.72 4.88 -13.43
CA ALA A 68 -8.30 4.71 -13.15
C ALA A 68 -7.88 5.56 -11.95
N ALA A 69 -8.46 6.75 -11.77
CA ALA A 69 -8.23 7.58 -10.59
C ALA A 69 -8.73 6.90 -9.30
N ILE A 70 -9.88 6.20 -9.35
CA ILE A 70 -10.38 5.43 -8.20
C ILE A 70 -9.42 4.28 -7.88
N VAL A 71 -9.03 3.49 -8.88
CA VAL A 71 -8.11 2.35 -8.71
C VAL A 71 -6.76 2.82 -8.16
N ARG A 72 -6.23 3.93 -8.68
CA ARG A 72 -4.98 4.53 -8.19
C ARG A 72 -5.08 4.93 -6.72
N THR A 73 -6.14 5.62 -6.33
CA THR A 73 -6.32 6.03 -4.92
C THR A 73 -6.47 4.81 -4.00
N LEU A 74 -7.10 3.72 -4.46
CA LEU A 74 -7.13 2.48 -3.69
C LEU A 74 -5.74 1.85 -3.58
N ALA A 75 -4.94 1.84 -4.65
CA ALA A 75 -3.56 1.37 -4.61
C ALA A 75 -2.71 2.21 -3.63
N GLU A 76 -2.83 3.54 -3.67
CA GLU A 76 -2.17 4.45 -2.72
C GLU A 76 -2.51 4.13 -1.26
N HIS A 77 -3.80 3.85 -0.96
CA HIS A 77 -4.22 3.49 0.40
C HIS A 77 -3.64 2.14 0.86
N TYR A 78 -3.61 1.12 -0.02
CA TYR A 78 -3.00 -0.16 0.33
C TYR A 78 -1.49 -0.04 0.51
N ASN A 79 -0.81 0.75 -0.31
CA ASN A 79 0.62 1.01 -0.19
C ASN A 79 0.92 1.76 1.13
N GLU A 80 0.13 2.77 1.49
CA GLU A 80 0.27 3.49 2.76
C GLU A 80 0.11 2.55 3.97
N ALA A 81 -0.93 1.72 3.97
CA ALA A 81 -1.14 0.74 5.04
C ALA A 81 0.00 -0.30 5.11
N GLY A 82 0.52 -0.73 3.97
CA GLY A 82 1.68 -1.63 3.88
C GLY A 82 2.94 -0.98 4.45
N ARG A 83 3.22 0.28 4.11
CA ARG A 83 4.36 1.04 4.67
C ARG A 83 4.26 1.18 6.19
N ASP A 84 3.08 1.54 6.69
CA ASP A 84 2.86 1.66 8.13
C ASP A 84 3.15 0.35 8.86
N CYS A 85 2.74 -0.79 8.28
CA CYS A 85 3.04 -2.12 8.80
C CYS A 85 4.55 -2.39 8.82
N ILE A 86 5.25 -2.11 7.71
CA ILE A 86 6.71 -2.28 7.61
C ILE A 86 7.44 -1.39 8.61
N CYS A 87 7.09 -0.10 8.68
CA CYS A 87 7.68 0.84 9.65
C CYS A 87 7.50 0.36 11.08
N GLN A 88 6.28 -0.06 11.45
CA GLN A 88 5.99 -0.56 12.80
C GLN A 88 6.71 -1.87 13.11
N GLY A 89 6.73 -2.80 12.16
CA GLY A 89 7.38 -4.10 12.33
C GLY A 89 8.91 -4.00 12.43
N LEU A 90 9.52 -3.00 11.80
CA LEU A 90 10.98 -2.77 11.85
C LEU A 90 11.39 -1.74 12.92
N ASP A 91 10.43 -1.11 13.62
CA ASP A 91 10.76 -0.16 14.68
C ASP A 91 11.50 -0.85 15.82
N GLY A 92 12.54 -0.19 16.32
CA GLY A 92 13.35 -0.70 17.43
C GLY A 92 14.24 -1.91 17.12
N VAL A 93 14.18 -2.50 15.90
CA VAL A 93 15.10 -3.58 15.51
C VAL A 93 16.54 -3.09 15.59
N SER A 94 17.37 -3.80 16.38
CA SER A 94 18.75 -3.42 16.72
C SER A 94 19.74 -4.59 16.71
N SER A 95 19.26 -5.81 16.49
CA SER A 95 20.09 -7.02 16.43
C SER A 95 19.70 -7.92 15.24
N PRO A 96 20.62 -8.79 14.77
CA PRO A 96 20.32 -9.75 13.72
C PRO A 96 19.14 -10.68 14.03
N SER A 97 19.00 -11.10 15.29
CA SER A 97 17.90 -11.98 15.71
C SER A 97 16.54 -11.26 15.69
N GLU A 98 16.50 -9.99 16.10
CA GLU A 98 15.29 -9.16 16.00
C GLU A 98 14.93 -8.88 14.54
N LEU A 99 15.92 -8.65 13.67
CA LEU A 99 15.71 -8.46 12.24
C LEU A 99 15.12 -9.72 11.58
N GLU A 100 15.66 -10.90 11.91
CA GLU A 100 15.16 -12.20 11.44
C GLU A 100 13.69 -12.41 11.82
N GLN A 101 13.37 -12.18 13.09
CA GLN A 101 12.00 -12.32 13.59
C GLN A 101 11.06 -11.33 12.92
N ALA A 102 11.39 -10.04 12.93
CA ALA A 102 10.56 -8.99 12.35
C ALA A 102 10.31 -9.21 10.85
N PHE A 103 11.35 -9.56 10.09
CA PHE A 103 11.21 -9.86 8.68
C PHE A 103 10.30 -11.07 8.41
N THR A 104 10.45 -12.12 9.21
CA THR A 104 9.62 -13.33 9.08
C THR A 104 8.16 -13.02 9.34
N GLU A 105 7.85 -12.30 10.41
CA GLU A 105 6.49 -11.89 10.78
C GLU A 105 5.87 -10.99 9.71
N LEU A 106 6.61 -9.97 9.23
CA LEU A 106 6.15 -9.07 8.17
C LEU A 106 5.79 -9.81 6.88
N ILE A 107 6.60 -10.78 6.45
CA ILE A 107 6.31 -11.56 5.24
C ILE A 107 5.06 -12.43 5.43
N ASP A 108 4.87 -13.03 6.62
CA ASP A 108 3.70 -13.84 6.90
C ASP A 108 2.42 -13.00 6.96
N GLU A 109 2.46 -11.83 7.59
CA GLU A 109 1.34 -10.87 7.62
C GLU A 109 0.99 -10.36 6.23
N TYR A 110 2.00 -10.02 5.43
CA TYR A 110 1.81 -9.54 4.07
C TYR A 110 1.17 -10.61 3.19
N TYR A 111 1.60 -11.86 3.29
CA TYR A 111 0.98 -12.96 2.55
C TYR A 111 -0.46 -13.23 3.01
N ALA A 112 -0.73 -13.19 4.30
CA ALA A 112 -2.08 -13.35 4.86
C ALA A 112 -3.02 -12.24 4.36
N MET A 113 -2.55 -11.00 4.29
CA MET A 113 -3.29 -9.86 3.74
C MET A 113 -3.67 -10.10 2.27
N PHE A 114 -2.75 -10.56 1.43
CA PHE A 114 -3.04 -10.90 0.03
C PHE A 114 -4.06 -12.02 -0.13
N LEU A 115 -4.07 -12.99 0.78
CA LEU A 115 -5.07 -14.08 0.76
C LEU A 115 -6.46 -13.59 1.18
N SER A 116 -6.54 -12.64 2.11
CA SER A 116 -7.81 -12.13 2.66
C SER A 116 -8.43 -11.02 1.83
N GLU A 117 -7.64 -10.28 1.02
CA GLU A 117 -8.08 -9.07 0.31
C GLU A 117 -8.12 -9.28 -1.22
N PRO A 118 -9.27 -9.74 -1.78
CA PRO A 118 -9.41 -9.96 -3.22
C PRO A 118 -9.14 -8.69 -4.07
N VAL A 119 -9.44 -7.52 -3.51
CA VAL A 119 -9.25 -6.22 -4.18
C VAL A 119 -7.78 -5.92 -4.40
N MET A 120 -6.93 -6.19 -3.41
CA MET A 120 -5.48 -6.07 -3.58
C MET A 120 -5.01 -6.93 -4.75
N ARG A 121 -5.41 -8.20 -4.79
CA ARG A 121 -5.02 -9.11 -5.88
C ARG A 121 -5.41 -8.58 -7.25
N ASP A 122 -6.61 -8.03 -7.38
CA ASP A 122 -7.13 -7.49 -8.64
C ASP A 122 -6.35 -6.24 -9.06
N ILE A 123 -6.17 -5.27 -8.16
CA ILE A 123 -5.42 -4.05 -8.41
C ILE A 123 -3.99 -4.38 -8.84
N TRP A 124 -3.29 -5.26 -8.11
CA TRP A 124 -1.90 -5.61 -8.39
C TRP A 124 -1.70 -6.46 -9.65
N SER A 125 -2.72 -7.21 -10.07
CA SER A 125 -2.67 -7.91 -11.37
C SER A 125 -2.75 -6.94 -12.55
N GLY A 126 -3.47 -5.82 -12.39
CA GLY A 126 -3.60 -4.77 -13.40
C GLY A 126 -2.45 -3.76 -13.45
N THR A 127 -1.65 -3.66 -12.39
CA THR A 127 -0.61 -2.63 -12.22
C THR A 127 0.41 -2.64 -13.36
N GLN A 128 0.82 -3.80 -13.84
CA GLN A 128 1.85 -3.93 -14.87
C GLN A 128 1.44 -3.37 -16.25
N ALA A 129 0.15 -3.13 -16.48
CA ALA A 129 -0.36 -2.58 -17.72
C ALA A 129 -0.51 -1.05 -17.68
N ASP A 130 -0.45 -0.42 -16.50
CA ASP A 130 -0.61 1.02 -16.30
C ASP A 130 0.69 1.64 -15.79
N LYS A 131 1.30 2.51 -16.60
CA LYS A 131 2.57 3.16 -16.27
C LYS A 131 2.49 3.96 -14.96
N ALA A 132 1.37 4.65 -14.70
CA ALA A 132 1.23 5.44 -13.48
C ALA A 132 1.18 4.58 -12.21
N LEU A 133 0.58 3.40 -12.31
CA LEU A 133 0.60 2.42 -11.22
C LEU A 133 1.99 1.78 -11.06
N CYS A 134 2.71 1.50 -12.16
CA CYS A 134 4.10 1.02 -12.09
C CYS A 134 5.03 2.04 -11.41
N ASP A 135 4.87 3.33 -11.74
CA ASP A 135 5.67 4.39 -11.13
C ASP A 135 5.37 4.50 -9.61
N LEU A 136 4.09 4.38 -9.22
CA LEU A 136 3.65 4.35 -7.82
C LEU A 136 4.24 3.16 -7.05
N ASP A 137 4.18 1.96 -7.63
CA ASP A 137 4.77 0.75 -7.03
C ASP A 137 6.29 0.90 -6.82
N LEU A 138 7.00 1.46 -7.79
CA LEU A 138 8.43 1.66 -7.65
C LEU A 138 8.78 2.69 -6.57
N GLU A 139 7.99 3.76 -6.43
CA GLU A 139 8.16 4.74 -5.35
C GLU A 139 7.91 4.08 -3.99
N ASP A 140 6.87 3.27 -3.89
CA ASP A 140 6.54 2.54 -2.66
C ASP A 140 7.62 1.51 -2.30
N ALA A 141 8.07 0.71 -3.27
CA ALA A 141 9.15 -0.25 -3.06
C ALA A 141 10.45 0.42 -2.57
N ARG A 142 10.77 1.63 -3.07
CA ARG A 142 11.92 2.40 -2.61
C ARG A 142 11.76 2.90 -1.17
N ALA A 143 10.57 3.38 -0.81
CA ALA A 143 10.30 3.84 0.55
C ALA A 143 10.40 2.67 1.54
N ASN A 144 9.79 1.53 1.23
CA ASN A 144 9.86 0.31 2.03
C ASN A 144 11.31 -0.22 2.14
N ALA A 145 12.08 -0.15 1.06
CA ALA A 145 13.48 -0.54 1.06
C ALA A 145 14.37 0.35 1.94
N GLN A 146 14.06 1.64 2.06
CA GLN A 146 14.77 2.55 2.96
C GLN A 146 14.57 2.14 4.43
N GLU A 147 13.36 1.78 4.81
CA GLU A 147 13.06 1.30 6.17
C GLU A 147 13.79 -0.02 6.47
N LEU A 148 13.76 -0.95 5.53
CA LEU A 148 14.47 -2.22 5.67
C LEU A 148 15.99 -2.01 5.76
N ALA A 149 16.58 -1.17 4.89
CA ALA A 149 17.99 -0.85 4.91
C ALA A 149 18.41 -0.21 6.25
N ALA A 150 17.60 0.71 6.77
CA ALA A 150 17.82 1.32 8.07
C ALA A 150 17.83 0.27 9.21
N ALA A 151 16.91 -0.68 9.19
CA ALA A 151 16.88 -1.78 10.17
C ALA A 151 18.11 -2.70 10.02
N MET A 152 18.51 -3.04 8.79
CA MET A 152 19.71 -3.83 8.52
C MET A 152 20.99 -3.16 9.07
N LEU A 153 21.13 -1.83 8.87
CA LEU A 153 22.25 -1.06 9.38
C LEU A 153 22.24 -0.92 10.91
N ARG A 154 21.05 -0.82 11.52
CA ARG A 154 20.95 -0.87 13.00
C ARG A 154 21.36 -2.23 13.56
N ALA A 155 20.93 -3.31 12.89
CA ALA A 155 21.25 -4.67 13.31
C ALA A 155 22.74 -5.02 13.10
N LYS A 156 23.36 -4.51 12.05
CA LYS A 156 24.78 -4.71 11.70
C LYS A 156 25.42 -3.40 11.21
N PRO A 157 25.92 -2.53 12.11
CA PRO A 157 26.49 -1.22 11.75
C PRO A 157 27.75 -1.26 10.89
N ALA A 158 28.40 -2.41 10.75
CA ALA A 158 29.60 -2.59 9.94
C ALA A 158 29.31 -2.80 8.43
N ARG A 159 28.01 -2.88 8.04
CA ARG A 159 27.62 -3.04 6.63
C ARG A 159 27.94 -1.78 5.82
N ASP A 160 28.23 -1.99 4.54
CA ASP A 160 28.32 -0.91 3.57
C ASP A 160 26.91 -0.36 3.27
N PRO A 161 26.66 0.96 3.45
CA PRO A 161 25.32 1.53 3.30
C PRO A 161 24.77 1.42 1.87
N ASP A 162 25.59 1.60 0.83
CA ASP A 162 25.13 1.57 -0.56
C ASP A 162 24.78 0.14 -1.01
N ALA A 163 25.61 -0.83 -0.62
CA ALA A 163 25.32 -2.24 -0.84
C ALA A 163 24.07 -2.68 -0.08
N THR A 164 23.89 -2.22 1.17
CA THR A 164 22.70 -2.52 1.97
C THR A 164 21.43 -1.94 1.36
N ALA A 165 21.47 -0.70 0.87
CA ALA A 165 20.31 -0.09 0.19
C ALA A 165 19.91 -0.86 -1.08
N SER A 166 20.88 -1.29 -1.89
CA SER A 166 20.64 -2.11 -3.08
C SER A 166 20.04 -3.47 -2.72
N THR A 167 20.57 -4.12 -1.69
CA THR A 167 20.07 -5.43 -1.21
C THR A 167 18.65 -5.30 -0.68
N ALA A 168 18.37 -4.28 0.12
CA ALA A 168 17.03 -4.03 0.66
C ALA A 168 16.00 -3.80 -0.46
N LEU A 169 16.34 -3.01 -1.48
CA LEU A 169 15.47 -2.77 -2.63
C LEU A 169 15.17 -4.07 -3.40
N LEU A 170 16.17 -4.91 -3.62
CA LEU A 170 15.98 -6.20 -4.26
C LEU A 170 15.08 -7.12 -3.43
N ILE A 171 15.30 -7.19 -2.12
CA ILE A 171 14.48 -8.01 -1.21
C ILE A 171 13.03 -7.54 -1.27
N ILE A 172 12.74 -6.26 -1.12
CA ILE A 172 11.37 -5.74 -1.18
C ILE A 172 10.72 -6.10 -2.53
N HIS A 173 11.37 -5.78 -3.64
CA HIS A 173 10.80 -6.00 -4.96
C HIS A 173 10.61 -7.48 -5.32
N LEU A 174 11.54 -8.35 -4.92
CA LEU A 174 11.40 -9.80 -5.07
C LEU A 174 10.30 -10.36 -4.17
N GLY A 175 10.11 -9.80 -2.97
CA GLY A 175 8.99 -10.12 -2.09
C GLY A 175 7.64 -9.87 -2.76
N GLU A 176 7.44 -8.68 -3.30
CA GLU A 176 6.24 -8.33 -4.06
C GLU A 176 6.01 -9.27 -5.25
N ALA A 177 7.04 -9.56 -6.04
CA ALA A 177 6.95 -10.48 -7.16
C ALA A 177 6.59 -11.91 -6.70
N THR A 178 7.14 -12.35 -5.57
CA THR A 178 6.83 -13.65 -4.97
C THR A 178 5.37 -13.72 -4.52
N MET A 179 4.86 -12.66 -3.87
CA MET A 179 3.45 -12.61 -3.45
C MET A 179 2.51 -12.70 -4.64
N ARG A 180 2.78 -11.90 -5.71
CA ARG A 180 1.98 -11.95 -6.95
C ARG A 180 1.96 -13.35 -7.57
N LEU A 181 3.07 -14.07 -7.54
CA LEU A 181 3.13 -15.44 -8.04
C LEU A 181 2.39 -16.41 -7.11
N ALA A 182 2.61 -16.30 -5.80
CA ALA A 182 2.06 -17.21 -4.80
C ALA A 182 0.52 -17.20 -4.76
N ILE A 183 -0.10 -16.02 -4.91
CA ILE A 183 -1.57 -15.91 -4.89
C ILE A 183 -2.25 -16.44 -6.18
N GLN A 184 -1.51 -16.70 -7.24
CA GLN A 184 -2.02 -17.30 -8.48
C GLN A 184 -1.99 -18.83 -8.44
N MET A 185 -1.38 -19.42 -7.42
CA MET A 185 -1.20 -20.86 -7.27
C MET A 185 -2.14 -21.45 -6.20
N PRO A 186 -2.29 -22.78 -6.16
CA PRO A 186 -2.93 -23.44 -5.01
C PRO A 186 -2.24 -23.01 -3.71
N GLU A 187 -3.01 -22.78 -2.65
CA GLU A 187 -2.52 -22.17 -1.40
C GLU A 187 -1.28 -22.88 -0.83
N ALA A 188 -1.26 -24.23 -0.84
CA ALA A 188 -0.12 -25.00 -0.34
C ALA A 188 1.16 -24.81 -1.19
N GLU A 189 1.04 -24.53 -2.47
CA GLU A 189 2.16 -24.24 -3.36
C GLU A 189 2.63 -22.80 -3.18
N GLY A 190 1.70 -21.85 -3.12
CA GLY A 190 1.99 -20.45 -2.83
C GLY A 190 2.72 -20.28 -1.50
N ARG A 191 2.27 -20.98 -0.45
CA ARG A 191 2.94 -20.97 0.87
C ARG A 191 4.39 -21.44 0.77
N ARG A 192 4.65 -22.52 0.04
CA ARG A 192 6.04 -23.00 -0.16
C ARG A 192 6.92 -21.97 -0.84
N LEU A 193 6.42 -21.27 -1.86
CA LEU A 193 7.17 -20.19 -2.53
C LEU A 193 7.51 -19.05 -1.58
N VAL A 194 6.56 -18.65 -0.73
CA VAL A 194 6.78 -17.61 0.28
C VAL A 194 7.84 -18.05 1.30
N ASP A 195 7.81 -19.31 1.75
CA ASP A 195 8.80 -19.85 2.68
C ASP A 195 10.19 -19.97 2.02
N ASP A 196 10.26 -20.32 0.73
CA ASP A 196 11.50 -20.33 -0.02
C ASP A 196 12.09 -18.92 -0.18
N TYR A 197 11.25 -17.95 -0.48
CA TYR A 197 11.65 -16.55 -0.53
C TYR A 197 12.17 -16.05 0.83
N LYS A 198 11.46 -16.29 1.93
CA LYS A 198 11.92 -15.95 3.28
C LYS A 198 13.32 -16.50 3.56
N ARG A 199 13.52 -17.79 3.28
CA ARG A 199 14.82 -18.43 3.49
C ARG A 199 15.92 -17.82 2.64
N MET A 200 15.64 -17.43 1.39
CA MET A 200 16.62 -16.76 0.51
C MET A 200 16.94 -15.35 1.01
N ALA A 201 15.92 -14.55 1.32
CA ALA A 201 16.08 -13.18 1.78
C ALA A 201 16.83 -13.11 3.14
N LEU A 202 16.51 -14.01 4.08
CA LEU A 202 17.16 -14.06 5.38
C LEU A 202 18.66 -14.30 5.30
N ARG A 203 19.17 -15.04 4.31
CA ARG A 203 20.62 -15.18 4.09
C ARG A 203 21.27 -13.84 3.82
N GLU A 204 20.71 -13.06 2.89
CA GLU A 204 21.23 -11.73 2.55
C GLU A 204 21.04 -10.70 3.68
N LEU A 205 19.95 -10.85 4.45
CA LEU A 205 19.65 -9.99 5.59
C LEU A 205 20.59 -10.22 6.76
N LEU A 206 21.08 -11.45 6.94
CA LEU A 206 21.89 -11.83 8.10
C LEU A 206 23.39 -11.93 7.79
N ASP A 207 23.81 -11.98 6.53
CA ASP A 207 25.22 -11.89 6.12
C ASP A 207 25.76 -10.47 6.23
#